data_5a0cd5945189bb92a2bb22cf1f0425c5
#
_entry.id   5a0cd5945189bb92a2bb22cf1f0425c5
#
_cell.length_a   1.000
_cell.length_b   1.000
_cell.length_c   1.000
_cell.angle_alpha   90.00
_cell.angle_beta   90.00
_cell.angle_gamma   90.00
#
_symmetry.space_group_name_H-M   'P 1'
#
loop_
_entity.id
_entity.type
_entity.pdbx_description
1 polymer ?
#
loop_
_entity_poly.entity_id
_entity_poly.type
_entity_poly.pdbx_seq_one_letter_code
_entity_poly.pdbx_strand_id
1 'polypeptide(L)'
;WRQMSSSIDINQNFLNSSNLFEKLLDAPGLGYTREDENRYKQLMQAALHYQHAMMDYNRFFADMGTQSINCMKDKVKQVADKGETIDSGRALYDLWVGACEKVYSEHALTPEYAKVHGELINAQMSLKKQWEDLVDQRLGMLNMPTRREMRTIQTRLQESRRETRALQSQVTDLTEAVESLKEQLKQQSANASTTTRKKTARSGSTVKKKVSKKIVRKKSAAKKA
;
A
#
# COMPACT_ATOMS: atom_id res chain seq x y z
N TRP A 1 -5.09 -41.89 -31.61
CA TRP A 1 -3.66 -41.62 -31.92
C TRP A 1 -3.46 -40.37 -32.78
N ARG A 2 -4.30 -40.11 -33.78
CA ARG A 2 -4.20 -38.89 -34.63
C ARG A 2 -4.49 -37.56 -33.87
N GLN A 3 -5.29 -37.58 -32.82
CA GLN A 3 -5.58 -36.37 -32.00
C GLN A 3 -4.45 -36.01 -31.05
N MET A 4 -3.60 -36.94 -30.64
CA MET A 4 -2.44 -36.64 -29.79
C MET A 4 -1.29 -35.96 -30.55
N SER A 5 -1.12 -36.25 -31.85
CA SER A 5 -0.07 -35.60 -32.64
C SER A 5 -0.37 -34.12 -32.90
N SER A 6 -1.64 -33.74 -33.07
CA SER A 6 -2.02 -32.33 -33.26
C SER A 6 -1.78 -31.43 -32.05
N SER A 7 -1.89 -31.99 -30.84
CA SER A 7 -1.63 -31.24 -29.59
C SER A 7 -0.12 -30.97 -29.39
N ILE A 8 0.74 -31.89 -29.86
CA ILE A 8 2.19 -31.74 -29.78
C ILE A 8 2.66 -30.68 -30.80
N ASP A 9 2.08 -30.68 -31.99
CA ASP A 9 2.41 -29.72 -33.05
C ASP A 9 2.00 -28.28 -32.72
N ILE A 10 0.85 -28.11 -32.03
CA ILE A 10 0.40 -26.78 -31.54
C ILE A 10 1.38 -26.24 -30.49
N ASN A 11 1.84 -27.10 -29.58
CA ASN A 11 2.76 -26.71 -28.52
C ASN A 11 4.14 -26.34 -29.05
N GLN A 12 4.66 -27.09 -30.04
CA GLN A 12 5.94 -26.77 -30.72
C GLN A 12 5.85 -25.48 -31.55
N ASN A 13 4.76 -25.27 -32.26
CA ASN A 13 4.56 -24.04 -33.04
C ASN A 13 4.42 -22.82 -32.13
N PHE A 14 3.80 -22.98 -30.98
CA PHE A 14 3.69 -21.92 -29.94
C PHE A 14 5.06 -21.58 -29.32
N LEU A 15 5.87 -22.59 -28.97
CA LEU A 15 7.23 -22.39 -28.45
C LEU A 15 8.16 -21.75 -29.49
N ASN A 16 8.04 -22.12 -30.73
CA ASN A 16 8.82 -21.51 -31.84
C ASN A 16 8.38 -20.06 -32.08
N SER A 17 7.09 -19.76 -31.97
CA SER A 17 6.59 -18.38 -32.09
C SER A 17 7.03 -17.51 -30.93
N SER A 18 7.10 -18.04 -29.69
CA SER A 18 7.59 -17.29 -28.52
C SER A 18 9.09 -16.95 -28.67
N ASN A 19 9.92 -17.87 -29.18
CA ASN A 19 11.34 -17.64 -29.41
C ASN A 19 11.59 -16.60 -30.54
N LEU A 20 10.74 -16.58 -31.59
CA LEU A 20 10.79 -15.53 -32.60
C LEU A 20 10.37 -14.18 -32.07
N PHE A 21 9.35 -14.16 -31.20
CA PHE A 21 8.88 -12.94 -30.52
C PHE A 21 9.95 -12.37 -29.60
N GLU A 22 10.64 -13.21 -28.82
CA GLU A 22 11.77 -12.80 -27.97
C GLU A 22 12.89 -12.16 -28.78
N LYS A 23 13.28 -12.75 -29.91
CA LYS A 23 14.29 -12.19 -30.82
C LYS A 23 13.86 -10.87 -31.46
N LEU A 24 12.58 -10.70 -31.78
CA LEU A 24 12.04 -9.44 -32.29
C LEU A 24 12.02 -8.34 -31.21
N LEU A 25 11.80 -8.72 -29.92
CA LEU A 25 11.85 -7.81 -28.81
C LEU A 25 13.27 -7.33 -28.47
N ASP A 26 14.31 -8.11 -28.79
CA ASP A 26 15.70 -7.73 -28.59
C ASP A 26 16.24 -6.76 -29.67
N ALA A 27 15.53 -6.58 -30.80
CA ALA A 27 15.97 -5.65 -31.83
C ALA A 27 16.01 -4.21 -31.30
N PRO A 28 17.09 -3.43 -31.53
CA PRO A 28 17.22 -2.08 -30.99
C PRO A 28 16.18 -1.15 -31.63
N GLY A 29 15.45 -0.40 -30.80
CA GLY A 29 14.55 0.66 -31.24
C GLY A 29 15.32 1.81 -31.87
N LEU A 30 14.86 2.32 -33.00
CA LEU A 30 15.46 3.42 -33.74
C LEU A 30 14.51 4.63 -33.74
N GLY A 31 15.03 5.82 -33.43
CA GLY A 31 14.28 7.06 -33.59
C GLY A 31 13.84 7.73 -32.28
N TYR A 32 12.96 8.74 -32.40
CA TYR A 32 12.45 9.58 -31.30
C TYR A 32 11.58 8.79 -30.30
N THR A 33 10.94 7.74 -30.72
CA THR A 33 10.07 6.87 -29.91
C THR A 33 10.81 5.74 -29.19
N ARG A 34 12.16 5.73 -29.25
CA ARG A 34 13.00 4.66 -28.70
C ARG A 34 12.70 4.33 -27.23
N GLU A 35 12.44 5.35 -26.41
CA GLU A 35 12.14 5.14 -24.98
C GLU A 35 10.78 4.46 -24.79
N ASP A 36 9.77 4.86 -25.55
CA ASP A 36 8.44 4.26 -25.50
C ASP A 36 8.48 2.83 -26.02
N GLU A 37 9.19 2.57 -27.11
CA GLU A 37 9.41 1.23 -27.63
C GLU A 37 10.11 0.32 -26.62
N ASN A 38 11.14 0.81 -25.94
CA ASN A 38 11.85 0.04 -24.92
C ASN A 38 10.94 -0.32 -23.74
N ARG A 39 10.05 0.59 -23.31
CA ARG A 39 9.07 0.31 -22.24
C ARG A 39 8.06 -0.75 -22.67
N TYR A 40 7.56 -0.67 -23.91
CA TYR A 40 6.68 -1.71 -24.44
C TYR A 40 7.38 -3.08 -24.51
N LYS A 41 8.66 -3.10 -24.93
CA LYS A 41 9.46 -4.31 -24.94
C LYS A 41 9.63 -4.90 -23.53
N GLN A 42 9.97 -4.08 -22.54
CA GLN A 42 10.08 -4.51 -21.15
C GLN A 42 8.75 -5.05 -20.61
N LEU A 43 7.62 -4.41 -20.92
CA LEU A 43 6.30 -4.92 -20.54
C LEU A 43 6.02 -6.27 -21.19
N MET A 44 6.32 -6.41 -22.49
CA MET A 44 6.11 -7.66 -23.22
C MET A 44 7.02 -8.79 -22.71
N GLN A 45 8.30 -8.49 -22.41
CA GLN A 45 9.22 -9.44 -21.79
C GLN A 45 8.73 -9.89 -20.42
N ALA A 46 8.24 -8.94 -19.58
CA ALA A 46 7.66 -9.27 -18.28
C ALA A 46 6.39 -10.13 -18.42
N ALA A 47 5.57 -9.89 -19.45
CA ALA A 47 4.38 -10.70 -19.74
C ALA A 47 4.74 -12.13 -20.17
N LEU A 48 5.75 -12.29 -21.02
CA LEU A 48 6.26 -13.61 -21.43
C LEU A 48 6.85 -14.36 -20.23
N HIS A 49 7.64 -13.68 -19.41
CA HIS A 49 8.21 -14.28 -18.19
C HIS A 49 7.11 -14.74 -17.22
N TYR A 50 6.07 -13.92 -17.01
CA TYR A 50 4.91 -14.31 -16.20
C TYR A 50 4.17 -15.51 -16.81
N GLN A 51 4.01 -15.56 -18.12
CA GLN A 51 3.37 -16.68 -18.81
C GLN A 51 4.17 -17.98 -18.62
N HIS A 52 5.50 -17.95 -18.75
CA HIS A 52 6.37 -19.12 -18.52
C HIS A 52 6.27 -19.60 -17.06
N ALA A 53 6.39 -18.67 -16.09
CA ALA A 53 6.25 -19.02 -14.68
C ALA A 53 4.88 -19.60 -14.33
N MET A 54 3.81 -19.11 -14.99
CA MET A 54 2.46 -19.65 -14.84
C MET A 54 2.33 -21.06 -15.44
N MET A 55 3.00 -21.33 -16.57
CA MET A 55 3.02 -22.68 -17.16
C MET A 55 3.75 -23.66 -16.26
N ASP A 56 4.88 -23.28 -15.69
CA ASP A 56 5.64 -24.13 -14.74
C ASP A 56 4.83 -24.40 -13.47
N TYR A 57 4.15 -23.40 -12.94
CA TYR A 57 3.24 -23.55 -11.82
C TYR A 57 2.09 -24.53 -12.15
N ASN A 58 1.44 -24.35 -13.29
CA ASN A 58 0.37 -25.25 -13.70
C ASN A 58 0.86 -26.68 -13.94
N ARG A 59 2.07 -26.85 -14.48
CA ARG A 59 2.69 -28.16 -14.67
C ARG A 59 2.93 -28.85 -13.32
N PHE A 60 3.49 -28.14 -12.35
CA PHE A 60 3.68 -28.66 -10.98
C PHE A 60 2.35 -29.14 -10.39
N PHE A 61 1.27 -28.38 -10.52
CA PHE A 61 -0.05 -28.76 -10.02
C PHE A 61 -0.69 -29.92 -10.81
N ALA A 62 -0.44 -30.00 -12.09
CA ALA A 62 -0.89 -31.14 -12.90
C ALA A 62 -0.20 -32.46 -12.49
N ASP A 63 1.10 -32.40 -12.21
CA ASP A 63 1.86 -33.54 -11.71
C ASP A 63 1.37 -33.98 -10.32
N MET A 64 1.11 -33.01 -9.43
CA MET A 64 0.52 -33.24 -8.10
C MET A 64 -0.90 -33.83 -8.22
N GLY A 65 -1.70 -33.33 -9.16
CA GLY A 65 -3.02 -33.88 -9.47
C GLY A 65 -2.98 -35.34 -9.90
N THR A 66 -2.02 -35.69 -10.77
CA THR A 66 -1.79 -37.07 -11.20
C THR A 66 -1.39 -37.98 -10.04
N GLN A 67 -0.55 -37.52 -9.13
CA GLN A 67 -0.17 -38.22 -7.93
C GLN A 67 -1.36 -38.42 -6.97
N SER A 68 -2.22 -37.42 -6.84
CA SER A 68 -3.45 -37.47 -6.04
C SER A 68 -4.40 -38.57 -6.56
N ILE A 69 -4.55 -38.68 -7.89
CA ILE A 69 -5.36 -39.73 -8.53
C ILE A 69 -4.75 -41.13 -8.25
N ASN A 70 -3.41 -41.28 -8.34
CA ASN A 70 -2.75 -42.52 -8.04
C ASN A 70 -2.91 -42.88 -6.55
N CYS A 71 -2.74 -41.94 -5.63
CA CYS A 71 -2.98 -42.15 -4.20
C CYS A 71 -4.42 -42.57 -3.92
N MET A 72 -5.41 -41.96 -4.57
CA MET A 72 -6.82 -42.37 -4.46
C MET A 72 -7.02 -43.78 -4.98
N LYS A 73 -6.46 -44.15 -6.15
CA LYS A 73 -6.53 -45.48 -6.72
C LYS A 73 -5.99 -46.53 -5.76
N ASP A 74 -4.87 -46.26 -5.10
CA ASP A 74 -4.27 -47.17 -4.13
C ASP A 74 -5.15 -47.30 -2.87
N LYS A 75 -5.74 -46.21 -2.36
CA LYS A 75 -6.69 -46.28 -1.25
C LYS A 75 -7.93 -47.10 -1.60
N VAL A 76 -8.49 -46.92 -2.80
CA VAL A 76 -9.63 -47.72 -3.27
C VAL A 76 -9.28 -49.18 -3.36
N LYS A 77 -8.10 -49.57 -3.86
CA LYS A 77 -7.62 -50.97 -3.84
C LYS A 77 -7.50 -51.52 -2.43
N GLN A 78 -6.93 -50.76 -1.49
CA GLN A 78 -6.82 -51.17 -0.09
C GLN A 78 -8.19 -51.44 0.56
N VAL A 79 -9.22 -50.68 0.25
CA VAL A 79 -10.59 -50.87 0.71
C VAL A 79 -11.17 -52.15 0.10
N ALA A 80 -10.97 -52.36 -1.20
CA ALA A 80 -11.40 -53.58 -1.90
C ALA A 80 -10.71 -54.85 -1.36
N ASP A 81 -9.40 -54.77 -1.10
CA ASP A 81 -8.61 -55.92 -0.56
C ASP A 81 -9.07 -56.31 0.86
N LYS A 82 -9.62 -55.35 1.63
CA LYS A 82 -10.23 -55.60 2.95
C LYS A 82 -11.64 -56.15 2.87
N GLY A 83 -12.20 -56.28 1.68
CA GLY A 83 -13.57 -56.76 1.47
C GLY A 83 -14.65 -55.71 1.83
N GLU A 84 -14.25 -54.47 2.04
CA GLU A 84 -15.19 -53.35 2.27
C GLU A 84 -15.70 -52.80 0.93
N THR A 85 -16.99 -52.44 0.88
CA THR A 85 -17.60 -51.84 -0.28
C THR A 85 -17.81 -50.31 -0.05
N ILE A 86 -17.56 -49.52 -1.07
CA ILE A 86 -17.82 -48.07 -1.02
C ILE A 86 -19.30 -47.85 -1.41
N ASP A 87 -20.20 -47.80 -0.42
CA ASP A 87 -21.65 -47.78 -0.67
C ASP A 87 -22.24 -46.39 -0.90
N SER A 88 -21.44 -45.31 -0.74
CA SER A 88 -21.96 -43.96 -0.90
C SER A 88 -21.00 -43.02 -1.66
N GLY A 89 -21.53 -42.11 -2.44
CA GLY A 89 -20.79 -41.07 -3.10
C GLY A 89 -20.01 -40.15 -2.10
N ARG A 90 -20.54 -40.04 -0.87
CA ARG A 90 -19.88 -39.29 0.20
C ARG A 90 -18.59 -40.00 0.68
N ALA A 91 -18.63 -41.30 0.88
CA ALA A 91 -17.44 -42.07 1.25
C ALA A 91 -16.35 -42.00 0.17
N LEU A 92 -16.75 -42.02 -1.10
CA LEU A 92 -15.82 -41.83 -2.21
C LEU A 92 -15.21 -40.42 -2.20
N TYR A 93 -16.02 -39.39 -1.94
CA TYR A 93 -15.56 -38.00 -1.83
C TYR A 93 -14.56 -37.81 -0.66
N ASP A 94 -14.86 -38.38 0.50
CA ASP A 94 -13.98 -38.31 1.67
C ASP A 94 -12.62 -39.00 1.40
N LEU A 95 -12.63 -40.12 0.68
CA LEU A 95 -11.40 -40.78 0.21
C LEU A 95 -10.59 -39.91 -0.77
N TRP A 96 -11.31 -39.23 -1.70
CA TRP A 96 -10.70 -38.28 -2.64
C TRP A 96 -10.05 -37.12 -1.91
N VAL A 97 -10.78 -36.44 -1.03
CA VAL A 97 -10.27 -35.30 -0.25
C VAL A 97 -9.06 -35.72 0.55
N GLY A 98 -9.12 -36.83 1.28
CA GLY A 98 -7.99 -37.33 2.07
C GLY A 98 -6.79 -37.80 1.22
N ALA A 99 -6.97 -38.14 -0.06
CA ALA A 99 -5.87 -38.39 -0.98
C ALA A 99 -5.22 -37.09 -1.44
N CYS A 100 -6.04 -36.09 -1.79
CA CYS A 100 -5.55 -34.78 -2.21
C CYS A 100 -4.82 -34.04 -1.09
N GLU A 101 -5.36 -34.04 0.14
CA GLU A 101 -4.74 -33.41 1.30
C GLU A 101 -3.38 -34.02 1.63
N LYS A 102 -3.26 -35.36 1.56
CA LYS A 102 -2.00 -36.04 1.80
C LYS A 102 -0.95 -35.59 0.79
N VAL A 103 -1.24 -35.70 -0.51
CA VAL A 103 -0.29 -35.32 -1.56
C VAL A 103 0.05 -33.85 -1.50
N TYR A 104 -0.93 -32.98 -1.25
CA TYR A 104 -0.70 -31.54 -1.11
C TYR A 104 0.23 -31.21 0.07
N SER A 105 -0.01 -31.83 1.24
CA SER A 105 0.83 -31.60 2.43
C SER A 105 2.29 -32.05 2.23
N GLU A 106 2.51 -33.13 1.47
CA GLU A 106 3.85 -33.59 1.13
C GLU A 106 4.56 -32.65 0.16
N HIS A 107 3.85 -32.12 -0.84
CA HIS A 107 4.43 -31.25 -1.87
C HIS A 107 4.54 -29.79 -1.48
N ALA A 108 3.59 -29.24 -0.70
CA ALA A 108 3.57 -27.83 -0.31
C ALA A 108 4.77 -27.42 0.56
N LEU A 109 5.41 -28.37 1.24
CA LEU A 109 6.61 -28.14 2.06
C LEU A 109 7.93 -28.36 1.31
N THR A 110 7.87 -28.70 0.01
CA THR A 110 9.06 -28.94 -0.78
C THR A 110 9.73 -27.64 -1.23
N PRO A 111 11.06 -27.59 -1.34
CA PRO A 111 11.77 -26.45 -1.89
C PRO A 111 11.40 -26.19 -3.37
N GLU A 112 10.95 -27.21 -4.08
CA GLU A 112 10.49 -27.12 -5.46
C GLU A 112 9.21 -26.29 -5.56
N TYR A 113 8.22 -26.53 -4.71
CA TYR A 113 7.02 -25.71 -4.61
C TYR A 113 7.37 -24.25 -4.29
N ALA A 114 8.22 -24.04 -3.28
CA ALA A 114 8.64 -22.70 -2.87
C ALA A 114 9.32 -21.94 -4.02
N LYS A 115 10.13 -22.62 -4.83
CA LYS A 115 10.79 -22.06 -6.01
C LYS A 115 9.77 -21.66 -7.09
N VAL A 116 8.93 -22.60 -7.53
CA VAL A 116 7.95 -22.38 -8.60
C VAL A 116 6.93 -21.31 -8.22
N HIS A 117 6.43 -21.34 -7.00
CA HIS A 117 5.52 -20.32 -6.47
C HIS A 117 6.21 -18.95 -6.35
N GLY A 118 7.46 -18.91 -5.86
CA GLY A 118 8.26 -17.70 -5.75
C GLY A 118 8.53 -17.04 -7.11
N GLU A 119 8.88 -17.85 -8.12
CA GLU A 119 9.09 -17.37 -9.49
C GLU A 119 7.80 -16.79 -10.09
N LEU A 120 6.65 -17.45 -9.88
CA LEU A 120 5.35 -16.94 -10.33
C LEU A 120 5.03 -15.58 -9.69
N ILE A 121 5.17 -15.44 -8.37
CA ILE A 121 4.90 -14.19 -7.67
C ILE A 121 5.87 -13.08 -8.11
N ASN A 122 7.15 -13.39 -8.27
CA ASN A 122 8.15 -12.43 -8.73
C ASN A 122 7.85 -11.94 -10.15
N ALA A 123 7.51 -12.86 -11.06
CA ALA A 123 7.12 -12.54 -12.42
C ALA A 123 5.85 -11.68 -12.48
N GLN A 124 4.83 -12.02 -11.65
CA GLN A 124 3.60 -11.24 -11.53
C GLN A 124 3.88 -9.82 -11.03
N MET A 125 4.73 -9.66 -10.01
CA MET A 125 5.06 -8.34 -9.47
C MET A 125 5.88 -7.50 -10.46
N SER A 126 6.77 -8.13 -11.22
CA SER A 126 7.52 -7.49 -12.30
C SER A 126 6.58 -6.98 -13.40
N LEU A 127 5.67 -7.82 -13.88
CA LEU A 127 4.67 -7.44 -14.88
C LEU A 127 3.78 -6.29 -14.37
N LYS A 128 3.31 -6.39 -13.13
CA LYS A 128 2.49 -5.35 -12.51
C LYS A 128 3.24 -4.02 -12.44
N LYS A 129 4.53 -4.03 -12.07
CA LYS A 129 5.35 -2.82 -12.02
C LYS A 129 5.46 -2.16 -13.40
N GLN A 130 5.79 -2.93 -14.44
CA GLN A 130 5.89 -2.41 -15.80
C GLN A 130 4.56 -1.85 -16.32
N TRP A 131 3.46 -2.50 -15.96
CA TRP A 131 2.12 -2.02 -16.29
C TRP A 131 1.78 -0.70 -15.58
N GLU A 132 2.06 -0.61 -14.27
CA GLU A 132 1.82 0.62 -13.49
C GLU A 132 2.66 1.79 -14.05
N ASP A 133 3.93 1.56 -14.40
CA ASP A 133 4.80 2.59 -14.98
C ASP A 133 4.28 3.07 -16.36
N LEU A 134 3.76 2.16 -17.19
CA LEU A 134 3.13 2.52 -18.46
C LEU A 134 1.85 3.34 -18.26
N VAL A 135 0.99 2.93 -17.33
CA VAL A 135 -0.26 3.64 -17.01
C VAL A 135 0.04 5.03 -16.46
N ASP A 136 0.99 5.16 -15.52
CA ASP A 136 1.40 6.45 -14.95
C ASP A 136 1.89 7.41 -16.04
N GLN A 137 2.65 6.91 -17.01
CA GLN A 137 3.09 7.72 -18.15
C GLN A 137 1.91 8.20 -19.02
N ARG A 138 0.96 7.30 -19.32
CA ARG A 138 -0.22 7.66 -20.13
C ARG A 138 -1.11 8.68 -19.43
N LEU A 139 -1.30 8.53 -18.11
CA LEU A 139 -2.02 9.52 -17.31
C LEU A 139 -1.31 10.87 -17.30
N GLY A 140 0.04 10.88 -17.20
CA GLY A 140 0.83 12.10 -17.29
C GLY A 140 0.66 12.84 -18.63
N MET A 141 0.61 12.10 -19.75
CA MET A 141 0.33 12.70 -21.07
C MET A 141 -1.06 13.35 -21.17
N LEU A 142 -2.03 12.83 -20.43
CA LEU A 142 -3.41 13.35 -20.36
C LEU A 142 -3.59 14.43 -19.29
N ASN A 143 -2.52 14.84 -18.60
CA ASN A 143 -2.57 15.71 -17.41
C ASN A 143 -3.55 15.20 -16.33
N MET A 144 -3.71 13.90 -16.20
CA MET A 144 -4.52 13.26 -15.18
C MET A 144 -3.64 12.86 -13.98
N PRO A 145 -4.12 13.05 -12.74
CA PRO A 145 -3.34 12.70 -11.58
C PRO A 145 -3.10 11.18 -11.50
N THR A 146 -1.84 10.82 -11.28
CA THR A 146 -1.45 9.43 -11.11
C THR A 146 -1.83 8.91 -9.73
N ARG A 147 -1.92 7.59 -9.58
CA ARG A 147 -2.16 6.95 -8.28
C ARG A 147 -1.10 7.33 -7.23
N ARG A 148 0.13 7.55 -7.68
CA ARG A 148 1.28 7.96 -6.84
C ARG A 148 1.08 9.38 -6.30
N GLU A 149 0.65 10.31 -7.17
CA GLU A 149 0.33 11.68 -6.79
C GLU A 149 -0.88 11.75 -5.85
N MET A 150 -1.93 10.98 -6.12
CA MET A 150 -3.10 10.89 -5.24
C MET A 150 -2.74 10.42 -3.83
N ARG A 151 -1.85 9.43 -3.70
CA ARG A 151 -1.34 8.98 -2.39
C ARG A 151 -0.57 10.10 -1.68
N THR A 152 0.27 10.83 -2.40
CA THR A 152 1.01 11.96 -1.85
C THR A 152 0.06 13.05 -1.34
N ILE A 153 -0.97 13.38 -2.11
CA ILE A 153 -2.00 14.34 -1.72
C ILE A 153 -2.75 13.86 -0.47
N GLN A 154 -3.13 12.58 -0.41
CA GLN A 154 -3.79 12.00 0.76
C GLN A 154 -2.92 12.07 2.01
N THR A 155 -1.62 11.76 1.89
CA THR A 155 -0.68 11.85 3.00
C THR A 155 -0.54 13.29 3.50
N ARG A 156 -0.33 14.25 2.60
CA ARG A 156 -0.24 15.68 2.94
C ARG A 156 -1.54 16.20 3.57
N LEU A 157 -2.69 15.75 3.07
CA LEU A 157 -3.99 16.11 3.65
C LEU A 157 -4.15 15.57 5.08
N GLN A 158 -3.69 14.34 5.33
CA GLN A 158 -3.71 13.76 6.68
C GLN A 158 -2.76 14.50 7.63
N GLU A 159 -1.56 14.84 7.17
CA GLU A 159 -0.59 15.65 7.93
C GLU A 159 -1.16 17.02 8.26
N SER A 160 -1.69 17.74 7.27
CA SER A 160 -2.33 19.05 7.47
C SER A 160 -3.50 18.99 8.45
N ARG A 161 -4.32 17.94 8.39
CA ARG A 161 -5.40 17.74 9.36
C ARG A 161 -4.89 17.48 10.79
N ARG A 162 -3.77 16.75 10.94
CA ARG A 162 -3.13 16.51 12.24
C ARG A 162 -2.55 17.80 12.81
N GLU A 163 -1.84 18.57 11.99
CA GLU A 163 -1.30 19.88 12.35
C GLU A 163 -2.42 20.87 12.76
N THR A 164 -3.49 20.92 11.96
CA THR A 164 -4.64 21.78 12.30
C THR A 164 -5.25 21.42 13.65
N ARG A 165 -5.41 20.12 13.96
CA ARG A 165 -5.93 19.69 15.26
C ARG A 165 -4.97 20.01 16.40
N ALA A 166 -3.66 19.82 16.20
CA ALA A 166 -2.65 20.16 17.17
C ALA A 166 -2.62 21.68 17.46
N LEU A 167 -2.69 22.50 16.40
CA LEU A 167 -2.78 23.94 16.54
C LEU A 167 -4.08 24.38 17.25
N GLN A 168 -5.20 23.76 16.92
CA GLN A 168 -6.47 24.02 17.63
C GLN A 168 -6.37 23.69 19.12
N SER A 169 -5.75 22.58 19.48
CA SER A 169 -5.52 22.23 20.88
C SER A 169 -4.62 23.26 21.57
N GLN A 170 -3.52 23.65 20.93
CA GLN A 170 -2.62 24.69 21.48
C GLN A 170 -3.32 26.04 21.65
N VAL A 171 -4.18 26.43 20.70
CA VAL A 171 -4.97 27.67 20.82
C VAL A 171 -5.96 27.57 21.97
N THR A 172 -6.64 26.43 22.17
CA THR A 172 -7.52 26.25 23.33
C THR A 172 -6.75 26.32 24.63
N ASP A 173 -5.62 25.62 24.74
CA ASP A 173 -4.77 25.64 25.95
C ASP A 173 -4.25 27.06 26.25
N LEU A 174 -3.84 27.80 25.23
CA LEU A 174 -3.42 29.19 25.38
C LEU A 174 -4.56 30.12 25.79
N THR A 175 -5.77 29.94 25.24
CA THR A 175 -6.94 30.75 25.65
C THR A 175 -7.32 30.49 27.09
N GLU A 176 -7.31 29.25 27.57
CA GLU A 176 -7.54 28.88 28.94
C GLU A 176 -6.47 29.49 29.90
N ALA A 177 -5.19 29.39 29.48
CA ALA A 177 -4.10 30.00 30.25
C ALA A 177 -4.25 31.54 30.35
N VAL A 178 -4.63 32.21 29.28
CA VAL A 178 -4.89 33.66 29.27
C VAL A 178 -6.07 34.02 30.16
N GLU A 179 -7.15 33.25 30.12
CA GLU A 179 -8.30 33.47 31.00
C GLU A 179 -7.95 33.27 32.48
N SER A 180 -7.19 32.23 32.83
CA SER A 180 -6.73 31.97 34.17
C SER A 180 -5.82 33.09 34.69
N LEU A 181 -4.89 33.60 33.87
CA LEU A 181 -4.04 34.73 34.18
C LEU A 181 -4.85 36.01 34.41
N LYS A 182 -5.87 36.23 33.58
CA LYS A 182 -6.78 37.38 33.70
C LYS A 182 -7.57 37.34 35.02
N GLU A 183 -8.02 36.17 35.43
CA GLU A 183 -8.68 35.99 36.74
C GLU A 183 -7.73 36.21 37.92
N GLN A 184 -6.50 35.67 37.82
CA GLN A 184 -5.47 35.92 38.85
C GLN A 184 -5.15 37.42 38.99
N LEU A 185 -5.03 38.13 37.89
CA LEU A 185 -4.83 39.59 37.89
C LEU A 185 -6.00 40.35 38.50
N LYS A 186 -7.25 39.93 38.22
CA LYS A 186 -8.43 40.50 38.87
C LYS A 186 -8.43 40.26 40.40
N GLN A 187 -8.08 39.07 40.83
CA GLN A 187 -7.96 38.73 42.26
C GLN A 187 -6.86 39.52 42.96
N GLN A 188 -5.69 39.66 42.29
CA GLN A 188 -4.61 40.50 42.84
C GLN A 188 -4.99 41.98 42.92
N SER A 189 -5.69 42.51 41.91
CA SER A 189 -6.16 43.89 41.94
C SER A 189 -7.24 44.12 43.01
N ALA A 190 -8.12 43.15 43.26
CA ALA A 190 -9.12 43.20 44.33
C ALA A 190 -8.47 43.14 45.70
N ASN A 191 -7.43 42.29 45.87
CA ASN A 191 -6.67 42.21 47.14
C ASN A 191 -5.80 43.44 47.39
N ALA A 192 -5.24 44.07 46.34
CA ALA A 192 -4.51 45.33 46.47
C ALA A 192 -5.41 46.52 46.88
N SER A 193 -6.65 46.54 46.40
CA SER A 193 -7.62 47.57 46.76
C SER A 193 -8.14 47.42 48.20
N THR A 194 -8.18 46.19 48.76
CA THR A 194 -8.54 45.94 50.14
C THR A 194 -7.40 46.29 51.13
N THR A 195 -6.13 46.14 50.69
CA THR A 195 -4.97 46.49 51.53
C THR A 195 -4.72 48.01 51.59
N THR A 196 -5.08 48.75 50.54
CA THR A 196 -4.95 50.22 50.49
C THR A 196 -6.04 50.88 51.31
N ARG A 197 -7.22 50.29 51.45
CA ARG A 197 -8.32 50.80 52.25
C ARG A 197 -8.12 50.69 53.79
N LYS A 198 -7.16 49.82 54.17
CA LYS A 198 -6.84 49.62 55.64
C LYS A 198 -5.67 50.52 56.13
N LYS A 199 -4.97 51.23 55.19
CA LYS A 199 -3.85 52.12 55.53
C LYS A 199 -4.17 53.63 55.46
N THR A 200 -5.31 54.06 54.94
CA THR A 200 -5.71 55.48 54.87
C THR A 200 -6.61 55.96 55.96
N ALA A 201 -6.72 55.21 57.08
CA ALA A 201 -7.42 55.65 58.28
C ALA A 201 -6.47 56.19 59.39
N ARG A 202 -5.22 56.55 59.03
CA ARG A 202 -4.33 57.18 60.03
C ARG A 202 -3.37 58.13 59.30
N SER A 203 -3.62 59.40 59.42
CA SER A 203 -2.81 60.57 59.18
C SER A 203 -3.35 61.41 58.04
N GLY A 204 -4.13 62.41 58.44
CA GLY A 204 -4.38 63.59 57.61
C GLY A 204 -3.17 64.50 57.70
N SER A 205 -2.98 65.23 56.67
CA SER A 205 -2.40 66.60 56.60
C SER A 205 -1.55 66.79 55.35
N THR A 206 -2.07 67.66 54.53
CA THR A 206 -1.35 68.63 53.67
C THR A 206 -0.16 68.19 52.82
N VAL A 207 -0.24 68.31 51.54
CA VAL A 207 0.30 69.47 50.80
C VAL A 207 -0.07 69.34 49.29
N LYS A 208 -0.63 70.42 48.80
CA LYS A 208 -0.92 70.75 47.37
C LYS A 208 0.37 70.93 46.60
N LYS A 209 0.32 70.53 45.34
CA LYS A 209 0.74 71.37 44.17
C LYS A 209 1.69 70.69 43.20
N LYS A 210 1.21 70.79 41.98
CA LYS A 210 1.86 71.15 40.69
C LYS A 210 2.49 70.03 39.91
N VAL A 211 2.17 69.84 38.72
CA VAL A 211 2.07 70.45 37.42
C VAL A 211 2.53 69.54 36.32
N SER A 212 1.66 69.21 35.44
CA SER A 212 1.64 69.36 33.97
C SER A 212 2.72 68.70 33.12
N LYS A 213 2.18 68.03 32.12
CA LYS A 213 2.59 68.01 30.70
C LYS A 213 3.93 67.37 30.30
N LYS A 214 3.84 66.24 29.62
CA LYS A 214 4.41 66.19 28.24
C LYS A 214 3.75 65.12 27.41
N ILE A 215 2.88 65.55 26.56
CA ILE A 215 2.46 64.91 25.31
C ILE A 215 3.63 65.11 24.32
N VAL A 216 4.03 64.13 23.57
CA VAL A 216 4.46 64.20 22.18
C VAL A 216 4.80 62.81 21.68
N ARG A 217 3.93 62.20 20.86
CA ARG A 217 4.12 61.89 19.47
C ARG A 217 5.40 61.06 19.14
N LYS A 218 5.20 59.84 18.74
CA LYS A 218 5.77 59.41 17.46
C LYS A 218 4.81 58.43 16.77
N LYS A 219 4.16 58.95 15.79
CA LYS A 219 3.51 58.25 14.68
C LYS A 219 4.58 57.99 13.63
N SER A 220 4.40 56.87 12.93
CA SER A 220 4.75 56.58 11.55
C SER A 220 6.19 56.19 11.23
N ALA A 221 6.31 55.02 10.76
CA ALA A 221 6.88 54.53 9.51
C ALA A 221 7.29 53.07 9.77
N ALA A 222 6.80 52.12 9.05
CA ALA A 222 7.11 51.83 7.69
C ALA A 222 6.12 50.82 7.12
N LYS A 223 5.54 51.23 6.07
CA LYS A 223 4.92 50.40 5.05
C LYS A 223 6.01 50.27 3.96
N LYS A 224 6.12 49.09 3.36
CA LYS A 224 6.95 48.67 2.23
C LYS A 224 8.31 47.99 2.62
N ALA A 225 8.38 46.70 2.50
CA ALA A 225 8.91 45.99 1.35
C ALA A 225 8.30 44.57 1.35
#